data_a1c933c6babb25df4e908531028e2b1c
#
_entry.id   a1c933c6babb25df4e908531028e2b1c
#
_cell.length_a   1.000
_cell.length_b   1.000
_cell.length_c   1.000
_cell.angle_alpha   90.00
_cell.angle_beta   90.00
_cell.angle_gamma   90.00
#
_symmetry.space_group_name_H-M   'P 1'
#
loop_
_entity.id
_entity.type
_entity.pdbx_description
1 polymer ?
#
loop_
_entity_poly.entity_id
_entity_poly.type
_entity_poly.pdbx_seq_one_letter_code
_entity_poly.pdbx_strand_id
1 'polypeptide(L)'
;NIYLNTKNGNFSYKKLFETLELKDNIHVEFPDKLMPYELSKEVNKAQCVVICCKETSYTVGLTTVVEALAMGLPMICSHNPQIPVDIDGEQCGITVPYGDVEAWQRAITYMQEHPDEAAAMGRRGRRLAETTYNDTICAAEVAQVILGK
;
A
#
# COMPACT_ATOMS: atom_id res chain seq x y z
N ASN A 1 8.88 3.05 11.90
CA ASN A 1 9.21 1.64 11.66
C ASN A 1 8.78 1.27 10.25
N ILE A 2 9.65 0.60 9.51
CA ILE A 2 9.36 0.09 8.16
C ILE A 2 9.24 -1.43 8.27
N TYR A 3 8.07 -1.95 7.92
CA TYR A 3 7.82 -3.40 7.88
C TYR A 3 7.96 -3.88 6.43
N LEU A 4 8.86 -4.80 6.19
CA LEU A 4 9.11 -5.38 4.87
C LEU A 4 8.86 -6.89 4.91
N ASN A 5 7.82 -7.33 4.20
CA ASN A 5 7.53 -8.75 4.05
C ASN A 5 7.85 -9.18 2.61
N THR A 6 9.05 -9.71 2.38
CA THR A 6 9.31 -10.35 1.08
C THR A 6 10.35 -11.46 1.15
N LYS A 7 9.94 -12.63 0.71
CA LYS A 7 10.83 -13.67 0.20
C LYS A 7 10.57 -13.80 -1.30
N ASN A 8 11.34 -13.11 -2.11
CA ASN A 8 11.36 -13.35 -3.55
C ASN A 8 12.69 -14.02 -3.93
N GLY A 9 12.67 -15.34 -4.09
CA GLY A 9 13.82 -16.12 -4.55
C GLY A 9 15.04 -16.00 -3.63
N ASN A 10 16.22 -15.81 -4.24
CA ASN A 10 17.49 -15.70 -3.51
C ASN A 10 17.78 -14.29 -2.99
N PHE A 11 16.89 -13.31 -3.21
CA PHE A 11 17.08 -11.94 -2.76
C PHE A 11 16.43 -11.74 -1.39
N SER A 12 17.20 -11.30 -0.41
CA SER A 12 16.72 -10.97 0.92
C SER A 12 16.88 -9.48 1.18
N TYR A 13 15.76 -8.77 1.28
CA TYR A 13 15.76 -7.37 1.68
C TYR A 13 16.38 -7.18 3.07
N LYS A 14 16.21 -8.15 3.98
CA LYS A 14 16.85 -8.12 5.29
C LYS A 14 18.36 -7.98 5.16
N LYS A 15 18.99 -8.84 4.34
CA LYS A 15 20.45 -8.78 4.10
C LYS A 15 20.87 -7.45 3.44
N LEU A 16 20.06 -6.91 2.54
CA LEU A 16 20.33 -5.60 1.94
C LEU A 16 20.32 -4.51 3.02
N PHE A 17 19.29 -4.46 3.87
CA PHE A 17 19.19 -3.46 4.93
C PHE A 17 20.30 -3.58 5.99
N GLU A 18 20.79 -4.79 6.26
CA GLU A 18 21.94 -5.03 7.14
C GLU A 18 23.25 -4.42 6.59
N THR A 19 23.32 -4.16 5.28
CA THR A 19 24.48 -3.54 4.63
C THR A 19 24.37 -2.02 4.47
N LEU A 20 23.21 -1.44 4.77
CA LEU A 20 22.98 0.00 4.67
C LEU A 20 23.32 0.71 5.97
N GLU A 21 24.05 1.80 5.88
CA GLU A 21 24.24 2.74 6.99
C GLU A 21 22.96 3.57 7.16
N LEU A 22 22.05 3.09 8.01
CA LEU A 22 20.81 3.80 8.30
C LEU A 22 21.09 4.94 9.30
N LYS A 23 20.35 6.04 9.19
CA LYS A 23 20.36 7.11 10.19
C LYS A 23 19.76 6.61 11.50
N ASP A 24 20.19 7.14 12.63
CA ASP A 24 19.78 6.72 13.99
C ASP A 24 18.26 6.75 14.23
N ASN A 25 17.53 7.56 13.46
CA ASN A 25 16.07 7.67 13.53
C ASN A 25 15.31 6.69 12.60
N ILE A 26 16.04 5.82 11.88
CA ILE A 26 15.42 4.83 10.97
C ILE A 26 15.54 3.44 11.60
N HIS A 27 14.42 2.84 11.92
CA HIS A 27 14.33 1.49 12.44
C HIS A 27 13.57 0.62 11.43
N VAL A 28 14.18 -0.50 11.04
CA VAL A 28 13.60 -1.45 10.08
C VAL A 28 13.34 -2.77 10.77
N GLU A 29 12.11 -3.23 10.72
CA GLU A 29 11.69 -4.50 11.30
C GLU A 29 11.25 -5.48 10.21
N PHE A 30 11.62 -6.74 10.38
CA PHE A 30 11.26 -7.84 9.48
C PHE A 30 10.49 -8.88 10.30
N PRO A 31 9.18 -8.70 10.49
CA PRO A 31 8.39 -9.64 11.29
C PRO A 31 8.37 -11.02 10.61
N ASP A 32 8.70 -12.04 11.38
CA ASP A 32 8.64 -13.43 10.90
C ASP A 32 7.19 -13.94 10.92
N LYS A 33 6.76 -14.51 9.80
CA LYS A 33 5.56 -15.37 9.65
C LYS A 33 4.31 -14.91 10.42
N LEU A 34 3.98 -13.64 10.35
CA LEU A 34 2.71 -13.17 10.90
C LEU A 34 1.53 -13.78 10.12
N MET A 35 0.56 -14.31 10.83
CA MET A 35 -0.73 -14.65 10.24
C MET A 35 -1.45 -13.37 9.77
N PRO A 36 -2.34 -13.43 8.77
CA PRO A 36 -3.02 -12.23 8.23
C PRO A 36 -3.65 -11.33 9.31
N TYR A 37 -4.21 -11.94 10.35
CA TYR A 37 -4.79 -11.21 11.47
C TYR A 37 -3.74 -10.48 12.33
N GLU A 38 -2.59 -11.08 12.55
CA GLU A 38 -1.48 -10.47 13.29
C GLU A 38 -0.84 -9.36 12.47
N LEU A 39 -0.65 -9.61 11.17
CA LEU A 39 -0.14 -8.60 10.24
C LEU A 39 -1.04 -7.38 10.20
N SER A 40 -2.36 -7.54 10.11
CA SER A 40 -3.30 -6.41 10.10
C SER A 40 -3.23 -5.57 11.37
N LYS A 41 -2.99 -6.19 12.54
CA LYS A 41 -2.79 -5.45 13.79
C LYS A 41 -1.51 -4.62 13.79
N GLU A 42 -0.43 -5.17 13.23
CA GLU A 42 0.84 -4.42 13.13
C GLU A 42 0.73 -3.29 12.10
N VAL A 43 0.17 -3.58 10.94
CA VAL A 43 -0.01 -2.57 9.87
C VAL A 43 -0.94 -1.44 10.33
N ASN A 44 -1.95 -1.73 11.11
CA ASN A 44 -2.87 -0.71 11.66
C ASN A 44 -2.19 0.30 12.63
N LYS A 45 -0.97 0.03 13.08
CA LYS A 45 -0.17 0.98 13.87
C LYS A 45 0.62 1.95 12.97
N ALA A 46 0.68 1.68 11.66
CA ALA A 46 1.42 2.50 10.71
C ALA A 46 0.67 3.81 10.40
N GLN A 47 1.42 4.83 10.05
CA GLN A 47 0.88 6.11 9.59
C GLN A 47 0.54 6.08 8.11
N CYS A 48 1.21 5.25 7.33
CA CYS A 48 0.91 5.01 5.91
C CYS A 48 1.45 3.64 5.46
N VAL A 49 0.92 3.16 4.35
CA VAL A 49 1.40 1.96 3.66
C VAL A 49 2.23 2.37 2.45
N VAL A 50 3.41 1.78 2.29
CA VAL A 50 4.32 2.04 1.17
C VAL A 50 4.33 0.85 0.23
N ILE A 51 3.97 1.07 -1.06
CA ILE A 51 3.87 0.04 -2.09
C ILE A 51 4.86 0.37 -3.21
N CYS A 52 6.12 0.04 -3.00
CA CYS A 52 7.20 0.30 -3.95
C CYS A 52 7.38 -0.91 -4.88
N CYS A 53 6.98 -0.75 -6.13
CA CYS A 53 7.07 -1.78 -7.15
C CYS A 53 7.99 -1.35 -8.29
N LYS A 54 8.57 -2.33 -9.00
CA LYS A 54 9.21 -2.10 -10.30
C LYS A 54 8.14 -1.98 -11.37
N GLU A 55 8.48 -1.31 -12.46
CA GLU A 55 7.62 -1.27 -13.64
C GLU A 55 7.35 -2.67 -14.18
N THR A 56 6.08 -2.97 -14.40
CA THR A 56 5.61 -4.25 -14.93
C THR A 56 4.46 -4.03 -15.90
N SER A 57 4.24 -4.98 -16.81
CA SER A 57 3.09 -4.98 -17.73
C SER A 57 1.85 -5.66 -17.13
N TYR A 58 1.88 -5.99 -15.84
CA TYR A 58 0.80 -6.65 -15.12
C TYR A 58 0.58 -6.02 -13.76
N THR A 59 -0.55 -6.33 -13.14
CA THR A 59 -0.91 -5.81 -11.83
C THR A 59 0.01 -6.34 -10.73
N VAL A 60 0.73 -5.42 -10.07
CA VAL A 60 1.55 -5.69 -8.89
C VAL A 60 1.13 -4.74 -7.77
N GLY A 61 1.00 -5.25 -6.56
CA GLY A 61 0.66 -4.44 -5.39
C GLY A 61 -0.85 -4.28 -5.15
N LEU A 62 -1.72 -4.78 -6.02
CA LEU A 62 -3.17 -4.61 -5.89
C LEU A 62 -3.72 -5.14 -4.56
N THR A 63 -3.26 -6.32 -4.12
CA THR A 63 -3.69 -6.90 -2.82
C THR A 63 -3.37 -5.95 -1.68
N THR A 64 -2.15 -5.40 -1.66
CA THR A 64 -1.74 -4.45 -0.62
C THR A 64 -2.50 -3.13 -0.71
N VAL A 65 -2.84 -2.65 -1.93
CA VAL A 65 -3.72 -1.49 -2.11
C VAL A 65 -5.08 -1.73 -1.48
N VAL A 66 -5.74 -2.85 -1.80
CA VAL A 66 -7.07 -3.17 -1.25
C VAL A 66 -7.02 -3.36 0.26
N GLU A 67 -5.98 -3.98 0.79
CA GLU A 67 -5.76 -4.12 2.23
C GLU A 67 -5.58 -2.77 2.91
N ALA A 68 -4.79 -1.85 2.33
CA ALA A 68 -4.62 -0.50 2.86
C ALA A 68 -5.93 0.29 2.88
N LEU A 69 -6.72 0.21 1.78
CA LEU A 69 -8.07 0.78 1.73
C LEU A 69 -8.95 0.22 2.85
N ALA A 70 -8.99 -1.12 3.00
CA ALA A 70 -9.80 -1.79 3.99
C ALA A 70 -9.41 -1.42 5.44
N MET A 71 -8.13 -1.17 5.69
CA MET A 71 -7.63 -0.72 6.99
C MET A 71 -7.79 0.78 7.23
N GLY A 72 -8.19 1.55 6.22
CA GLY A 72 -8.32 3.00 6.32
C GLY A 72 -6.99 3.72 6.47
N LEU A 73 -5.93 3.15 5.92
CA LEU A 73 -4.59 3.73 5.93
C LEU A 73 -4.30 4.46 4.61
N PRO A 74 -3.71 5.65 4.66
CA PRO A 74 -3.22 6.30 3.46
C PRO A 74 -2.08 5.49 2.86
N MET A 75 -1.86 5.61 1.55
CA MET A 75 -0.78 4.89 0.89
C MET A 75 0.09 5.79 0.03
N ILE A 76 1.35 5.38 -0.13
CA ILE A 76 2.25 5.89 -1.16
C ILE A 76 2.57 4.71 -2.07
N CYS A 77 2.22 4.79 -3.35
CA CYS A 77 2.28 3.68 -4.28
C CYS A 77 3.05 4.04 -5.55
N SER A 78 3.86 3.13 -6.08
CA SER A 78 4.37 3.28 -7.44
C SER A 78 3.21 3.40 -8.42
N HIS A 79 3.27 4.37 -9.33
CA HIS A 79 2.24 4.56 -10.35
C HIS A 79 2.20 3.34 -11.28
N ASN A 80 1.22 2.48 -11.09
CA ASN A 80 0.99 1.32 -11.95
C ASN A 80 -0.35 1.46 -12.67
N PRO A 81 -0.37 1.69 -14.00
CA PRO A 81 -1.61 1.85 -14.76
C PRO A 81 -2.49 0.60 -14.82
N GLN A 82 -1.97 -0.54 -14.36
CA GLN A 82 -2.73 -1.79 -14.25
C GLN A 82 -3.50 -1.92 -12.92
N ILE A 83 -3.31 -1.01 -11.99
CA ILE A 83 -4.10 -0.96 -10.76
C ILE A 83 -5.41 -0.22 -11.06
N PRO A 84 -6.58 -0.85 -10.86
CA PRO A 84 -7.88 -0.25 -11.22
C PRO A 84 -8.34 0.85 -10.25
N VAL A 85 -7.62 1.07 -9.16
CA VAL A 85 -7.93 2.13 -8.18
C VAL A 85 -7.23 3.42 -8.61
N ASP A 86 -7.98 4.47 -8.85
CA ASP A 86 -7.43 5.81 -9.08
C ASP A 86 -7.05 6.46 -7.73
N ILE A 87 -5.86 6.13 -7.24
CA ILE A 87 -5.37 6.53 -5.91
C ILE A 87 -5.35 8.06 -5.75
N ASP A 88 -4.86 8.78 -6.77
CA ASP A 88 -4.76 10.24 -6.73
C ASP A 88 -6.13 10.90 -6.96
N GLY A 89 -6.93 10.42 -7.92
CA GLY A 89 -8.25 10.96 -8.20
C GLY A 89 -9.22 10.78 -7.02
N GLU A 90 -9.16 9.64 -6.35
CA GLU A 90 -9.94 9.35 -5.12
C GLU A 90 -9.30 9.96 -3.86
N GLN A 91 -8.14 10.58 -4.00
CA GLN A 91 -7.41 11.22 -2.91
C GLN A 91 -7.22 10.29 -1.68
N CYS A 92 -6.98 9.01 -1.93
CA CYS A 92 -6.78 8.02 -0.88
C CYS A 92 -5.29 7.67 -0.64
N GLY A 93 -4.40 8.33 -1.37
CA GLY A 93 -2.96 8.18 -1.27
C GLY A 93 -2.22 9.10 -2.22
N ILE A 94 -0.97 8.79 -2.50
CA ILE A 94 -0.10 9.51 -3.44
C ILE A 94 0.54 8.48 -4.36
N THR A 95 0.46 8.68 -5.68
CA THR A 95 1.23 7.86 -6.61
C THR A 95 2.57 8.50 -6.95
N VAL A 96 3.58 7.67 -7.14
CA VAL A 96 4.96 8.06 -7.42
C VAL A 96 5.43 7.39 -8.71
N PRO A 97 6.03 8.12 -9.65
CA PRO A 97 6.61 7.51 -10.86
C PRO A 97 7.66 6.46 -10.52
N TYR A 98 7.78 5.44 -11.38
CA TYR A 98 8.81 4.41 -11.21
C TYR A 98 10.20 5.03 -11.22
N GLY A 99 11.02 4.65 -10.22
CA GLY A 99 12.42 5.08 -10.11
C GLY A 99 12.64 6.53 -9.66
N ASP A 100 11.59 7.30 -9.42
CA ASP A 100 11.71 8.69 -8.94
C ASP A 100 11.89 8.74 -7.42
N VAL A 101 13.16 8.67 -6.98
CA VAL A 101 13.52 8.71 -5.56
C VAL A 101 13.13 10.04 -4.90
N GLU A 102 13.24 11.15 -5.63
CA GLU A 102 12.89 12.47 -5.09
C GLU A 102 11.38 12.60 -4.87
N ALA A 103 10.56 12.04 -5.77
CA ALA A 103 9.12 12.01 -5.58
C ALA A 103 8.73 11.15 -4.38
N TRP A 104 9.42 10.01 -4.15
CA TRP A 104 9.25 9.21 -2.94
C TRP A 104 9.57 10.01 -1.67
N GLN A 105 10.69 10.72 -1.66
CA GLN A 105 11.06 11.57 -0.52
C GLN A 105 10.01 12.65 -0.26
N ARG A 106 9.54 13.34 -1.30
CA ARG A 106 8.48 14.36 -1.17
C ARG A 106 7.19 13.77 -0.62
N ALA A 107 6.75 12.62 -1.13
CA ALA A 107 5.53 11.96 -0.69
C ALA A 107 5.60 11.52 0.79
N ILE A 108 6.73 10.94 1.21
CA ILE A 108 6.95 10.53 2.61
C ILE A 108 6.97 11.77 3.53
N THR A 109 7.70 12.81 3.14
CA THR A 109 7.75 14.08 3.89
C THR A 109 6.36 14.70 4.01
N TYR A 110 5.60 14.72 2.91
CA TYR A 110 4.23 15.24 2.92
C TYR A 110 3.34 14.50 3.93
N MET A 111 3.35 13.16 3.92
CA MET A 111 2.57 12.37 4.89
C MET A 111 2.98 12.66 6.34
N GLN A 112 4.26 12.91 6.57
CA GLN A 112 4.80 13.22 7.90
C GLN A 112 4.40 14.62 8.37
N GLU A 113 4.44 15.60 7.49
CA GLU A 113 4.15 17.01 7.81
C GLU A 113 2.66 17.33 7.85
N HIS A 114 1.82 16.49 7.21
CA HIS A 114 0.36 16.69 7.10
C HIS A 114 -0.43 15.49 7.64
N PRO A 115 -0.29 15.15 8.94
CA PRO A 115 -0.90 13.95 9.51
C PRO A 115 -2.44 13.95 9.43
N ASP A 116 -3.08 15.11 9.54
CA ASP A 116 -4.54 15.21 9.44
C ASP A 116 -5.04 14.91 8.02
N GLU A 117 -4.31 15.37 6.99
CA GLU A 117 -4.63 15.05 5.59
C GLU A 117 -4.33 13.58 5.27
N ALA A 118 -3.21 13.05 5.76
CA ALA A 118 -2.92 11.63 5.66
C ALA A 118 -4.06 10.77 6.26
N ALA A 119 -4.53 11.12 7.44
CA ALA A 119 -5.69 10.47 8.05
C ALA A 119 -6.98 10.65 7.23
N ALA A 120 -7.18 11.80 6.59
CA ALA A 120 -8.31 12.03 5.69
C ALA A 120 -8.23 11.16 4.43
N MET A 121 -7.04 10.99 3.84
CA MET A 121 -6.78 10.05 2.74
C MET A 121 -7.17 8.62 3.14
N GLY A 122 -6.73 8.16 4.31
CA GLY A 122 -7.10 6.85 4.83
C GLY A 122 -8.62 6.66 4.96
N ARG A 123 -9.33 7.66 5.49
CA ARG A 123 -10.81 7.62 5.58
C ARG A 123 -11.51 7.54 4.22
N ARG A 124 -10.98 8.24 3.20
CA ARG A 124 -11.49 8.14 1.82
C ARG A 124 -11.26 6.73 1.27
N GLY A 125 -10.06 6.18 1.48
CA GLY A 125 -9.74 4.81 1.12
C GLY A 125 -10.66 3.78 1.78
N ARG A 126 -10.92 3.93 3.08
CA ARG A 126 -11.87 3.07 3.80
C ARG A 126 -13.28 3.10 3.19
N ARG A 127 -13.76 4.28 2.83
CA ARG A 127 -15.06 4.42 2.15
C ARG A 127 -15.09 3.67 0.82
N LEU A 128 -14.02 3.76 0.01
CA LEU A 128 -13.91 3.00 -1.25
C LEU A 128 -13.95 1.48 -1.02
N ALA A 129 -13.28 0.98 0.01
CA ALA A 129 -13.35 -0.43 0.37
C ALA A 129 -14.79 -0.84 0.73
N GLU A 130 -15.53 -0.01 1.46
CA GLU A 130 -16.90 -0.31 1.87
C GLU A 130 -17.92 -0.20 0.75
N THR A 131 -17.70 0.67 -0.23
CA THR A 131 -18.70 0.99 -1.26
C THR A 131 -18.39 0.44 -2.65
N THR A 132 -17.15 0.06 -2.91
CA THR A 132 -16.71 -0.29 -4.27
C THR A 132 -15.82 -1.54 -4.29
N TYR A 133 -14.76 -1.55 -3.49
CA TYR A 133 -13.73 -2.59 -3.56
C TYR A 133 -13.87 -3.60 -2.41
N ASN A 134 -14.95 -4.39 -2.43
CA ASN A 134 -15.18 -5.47 -1.47
C ASN A 134 -15.76 -6.72 -2.16
N ASP A 135 -15.70 -7.83 -1.46
CA ASP A 135 -16.12 -9.14 -1.96
C ASP A 135 -17.62 -9.21 -2.29
N THR A 136 -18.46 -8.52 -1.53
CA THR A 136 -19.91 -8.49 -1.75
C THR A 136 -20.26 -7.80 -3.06
N ILE A 137 -19.67 -6.63 -3.32
CA ILE A 137 -19.86 -5.88 -4.57
C ILE A 137 -19.30 -6.68 -5.74
N CYS A 138 -18.07 -7.17 -5.62
CA CYS A 138 -17.43 -7.98 -6.66
C CYS A 138 -18.25 -9.22 -6.99
N ALA A 139 -18.75 -9.95 -5.99
CA ALA A 139 -19.60 -11.12 -6.21
C ALA A 139 -20.91 -10.76 -6.92
N ALA A 140 -21.53 -9.62 -6.59
CA ALA A 140 -22.75 -9.16 -7.25
C ALA A 140 -22.51 -8.81 -8.72
N GLU A 141 -21.41 -8.09 -9.03
CA GLU A 141 -21.04 -7.75 -10.41
C GLU A 141 -20.74 -9.00 -11.25
N VAL A 142 -19.96 -9.94 -10.70
CA VAL A 142 -19.69 -11.22 -11.37
C VAL A 142 -20.98 -12.00 -11.63
N ALA A 143 -21.90 -12.04 -10.67
CA ALA A 143 -23.18 -12.71 -10.82
C ALA A 143 -24.04 -12.05 -11.92
N GLN A 144 -24.05 -10.72 -12.02
CA GLN A 144 -24.74 -10.01 -13.10
C GLN A 144 -24.20 -10.39 -14.47
N VAL A 145 -22.88 -10.44 -14.64
CA VAL A 145 -22.24 -10.82 -15.90
C VAL A 145 -22.59 -12.27 -16.27
N ILE A 146 -22.52 -13.21 -15.32
CA ILE A 146 -22.84 -14.64 -15.56
C ILE A 146 -24.32 -14.83 -15.90
N LEU A 147 -25.22 -14.12 -15.23
CA LEU A 147 -26.66 -14.26 -15.40
C LEU A 147 -27.22 -13.43 -16.54
N GLY A 148 -26.41 -12.61 -17.21
CA GLY A 148 -26.83 -11.76 -18.33
C GLY A 148 -27.85 -10.68 -17.94
N LYS A 149 -27.77 -10.19 -16.72
CA LYS A 149 -28.68 -9.17 -16.18
C LYS A 149 -28.01 -7.81 -16.12
#